data_1d64d4dae2a01de49e067ef0e8b7d38e
#
_entry.id   1d64d4dae2a01de49e067ef0e8b7d38e
#
_cell.length_a   1.000
_cell.length_b   1.000
_cell.length_c   1.000
_cell.angle_alpha   90.00
_cell.angle_beta   90.00
_cell.angle_gamma   90.00
#
_symmetry.space_group_name_H-M   'P 1'
#
loop_
_entity.id
_entity.type
_entity.pdbx_description
1 polymer ?
#
loop_
_entity_poly.entity_id
_entity_poly.type
_entity_poly.pdbx_seq_one_letter_code
_entity_poly.pdbx_strand_id
1 'polypeptide(L)'
;MKGIKIIKKNANDIRVKLISHKQLCTRYKVRSDDQYVYFPLVENYDKDLISTFEKEYKFELNDFKYDPAQYRPTSFMDFLTDKIDQDKIEDIRKSFDIIGEIVILEIPEELQEYKKVIGEAALKFTKRRSVYCKKSKIQGVRRTRQLEYLAGEDNLETIHKEHSLRFKLNPSTVYYSPRLATERLRIVNQVKDNEVIIDFFAGIGSFTVSIAHVKKVKAYNIDINPEAIKYVKENIKLNKLVGEVIPLLGDVRDVVNNLEDADRIIMNLPGTSREFLPLAVSKLKSGGILNYYEFASDEDCVINHVKEASKGYNVDVLDIRKVKSQSPGVWHYGVDVKISK
;
A
#
# COMPACT_ATOMS: atom_id res chain seq x y z
N MET A 1 4.22 -43.25 3.00
CA MET A 1 4.14 -42.18 1.97
C MET A 1 5.51 -42.02 1.32
N LYS A 2 5.55 -42.00 -0.01
CA LYS A 2 6.80 -41.83 -0.75
C LYS A 2 7.50 -40.53 -0.40
N GLY A 3 8.83 -40.59 -0.26
CA GLY A 3 9.67 -39.44 0.04
C GLY A 3 11.13 -39.68 -0.25
N ILE A 4 11.90 -38.62 -0.20
CA ILE A 4 13.35 -38.60 -0.43
C ILE A 4 14.06 -38.43 0.90
N LYS A 5 15.02 -39.37 1.19
CA LYS A 5 15.95 -39.24 2.29
C LYS A 5 17.33 -38.83 1.75
N ILE A 6 17.82 -37.69 2.13
CA ILE A 6 19.05 -37.10 1.61
C ILE A 6 19.91 -36.56 2.75
N ILE A 7 21.25 -36.62 2.57
CA ILE A 7 22.19 -36.03 3.53
C ILE A 7 21.99 -34.52 3.67
N LYS A 8 22.09 -34.00 4.90
CA LYS A 8 21.83 -32.56 5.19
C LYS A 8 22.60 -31.60 4.30
N LYS A 9 23.83 -31.94 3.90
CA LYS A 9 24.66 -31.10 3.02
C LYS A 9 23.96 -30.74 1.71
N ASN A 10 23.18 -31.64 1.13
CA ASN A 10 22.52 -31.47 -0.16
C ASN A 10 21.02 -31.16 -0.02
N ALA A 11 20.51 -31.05 1.21
CA ALA A 11 19.09 -30.95 1.48
C ALA A 11 18.47 -29.65 0.95
N ASN A 12 19.19 -28.53 1.00
CA ASN A 12 18.65 -27.25 0.50
C ASN A 12 18.50 -27.26 -1.03
N ASP A 13 19.46 -27.81 -1.74
CA ASP A 13 19.47 -27.81 -3.21
C ASP A 13 18.34 -28.67 -3.76
N ILE A 14 18.18 -29.89 -3.21
CA ILE A 14 17.05 -30.74 -3.61
C ILE A 14 15.70 -30.15 -3.23
N ARG A 15 15.60 -29.47 -2.07
CA ARG A 15 14.39 -28.79 -1.65
C ARG A 15 13.95 -27.72 -2.66
N VAL A 16 14.86 -26.89 -3.13
CA VAL A 16 14.60 -25.86 -4.14
C VAL A 16 14.08 -26.52 -5.42
N LYS A 17 14.71 -27.59 -5.90
CA LYS A 17 14.26 -28.33 -7.08
C LYS A 17 12.89 -28.97 -6.89
N LEU A 18 12.64 -29.60 -5.75
CA LEU A 18 11.33 -30.20 -5.46
C LEU A 18 10.21 -29.15 -5.41
N ILE A 19 10.48 -27.95 -4.89
CA ILE A 19 9.51 -26.85 -4.87
C ILE A 19 9.27 -26.30 -6.28
N SER A 20 10.33 -25.98 -7.02
CA SER A 20 10.22 -25.39 -8.37
C SER A 20 9.48 -26.29 -9.35
N HIS A 21 9.58 -27.61 -9.20
CA HIS A 21 8.89 -28.60 -10.03
C HIS A 21 7.60 -29.14 -9.39
N LYS A 22 7.13 -28.54 -8.29
CA LYS A 22 5.89 -28.91 -7.58
C LYS A 22 5.86 -30.40 -7.13
N GLN A 23 7.00 -30.98 -6.81
CA GLN A 23 7.12 -32.37 -6.38
C GLN A 23 7.06 -32.55 -4.87
N LEU A 24 7.28 -31.48 -4.07
CA LEU A 24 7.23 -31.50 -2.61
C LEU A 24 5.78 -31.48 -2.12
N CYS A 25 5.41 -32.47 -1.28
CA CYS A 25 4.09 -32.49 -0.66
C CYS A 25 4.08 -31.59 0.58
N THR A 26 3.39 -30.45 0.49
CA THR A 26 3.28 -29.46 1.58
C THR A 26 2.26 -29.84 2.66
N ARG A 27 1.47 -30.91 2.45
CA ARG A 27 0.51 -31.42 3.45
C ARG A 27 1.19 -32.13 4.64
N TYR A 28 2.48 -32.43 4.51
CA TYR A 28 3.26 -33.10 5.54
C TYR A 28 4.52 -32.31 5.88
N LYS A 29 4.99 -32.44 7.14
CA LYS A 29 6.21 -31.79 7.59
C LYS A 29 7.43 -32.47 7.01
N VAL A 30 8.39 -31.67 6.55
CA VAL A 30 9.75 -32.15 6.31
C VAL A 30 10.34 -32.60 7.66
N ARG A 31 10.87 -33.80 7.71
CA ARG A 31 11.52 -34.37 8.90
C ARG A 31 13.02 -34.35 8.74
N SER A 32 13.76 -34.24 9.84
CA SER A 32 15.23 -34.42 9.86
C SER A 32 15.65 -35.18 11.11
N ASP A 33 16.70 -35.95 10.97
CA ASP A 33 17.48 -36.52 12.09
C ASP A 33 18.91 -35.91 12.10
N ASP A 34 19.86 -36.50 12.78
CA ASP A 34 21.22 -35.93 12.90
C ASP A 34 21.97 -35.83 11.58
N GLN A 35 21.73 -36.72 10.63
CA GLN A 35 22.47 -36.83 9.37
C GLN A 35 21.65 -36.53 8.13
N TYR A 36 20.33 -36.78 8.14
CA TYR A 36 19.46 -36.77 6.98
C TYR A 36 18.28 -35.83 7.09
N VAL A 37 17.76 -35.42 5.94
CA VAL A 37 16.48 -34.71 5.78
C VAL A 37 15.57 -35.58 4.91
N TYR A 38 14.28 -35.64 5.29
CA TYR A 38 13.25 -36.46 4.63
C TYR A 38 12.20 -35.53 4.04
N PHE A 39 12.09 -35.53 2.72
CA PHE A 39 11.14 -34.73 1.99
C PHE A 39 9.96 -35.57 1.52
N PRO A 40 8.73 -35.28 1.92
CA PRO A 40 7.54 -35.96 1.41
C PRO A 40 7.27 -35.55 -0.04
N LEU A 41 7.01 -36.53 -0.92
CA LEU A 41 6.65 -36.29 -2.31
C LEU A 41 5.11 -36.22 -2.48
N VAL A 42 4.64 -35.53 -3.52
CA VAL A 42 3.23 -35.58 -3.93
C VAL A 42 2.85 -36.99 -4.37
N GLU A 43 1.58 -37.36 -4.30
CA GLU A 43 1.11 -38.71 -4.62
C GLU A 43 1.45 -39.13 -6.06
N ASN A 44 1.27 -38.19 -7.00
CA ASN A 44 1.55 -38.38 -8.42
C ASN A 44 2.86 -37.67 -8.82
N TYR A 45 3.95 -37.96 -8.10
CA TYR A 45 5.24 -37.38 -8.43
C TYR A 45 5.77 -37.89 -9.79
N ASP A 46 6.51 -37.03 -10.48
CA ASP A 46 7.16 -37.33 -11.74
C ASP A 46 8.37 -38.25 -11.49
N LYS A 47 8.23 -39.54 -11.87
CA LYS A 47 9.25 -40.55 -11.65
C LYS A 47 10.53 -40.29 -12.44
N ASP A 48 10.41 -39.80 -13.66
CA ASP A 48 11.55 -39.56 -14.54
C ASP A 48 12.35 -38.35 -14.05
N LEU A 49 11.66 -37.31 -13.62
CA LEU A 49 12.28 -36.14 -12.99
C LEU A 49 12.99 -36.52 -11.69
N ILE A 50 12.35 -37.31 -10.81
CA ILE A 50 12.95 -37.77 -9.55
C ILE A 50 14.18 -38.65 -9.81
N SER A 51 14.14 -39.54 -10.80
CA SER A 51 15.29 -40.33 -11.23
C SER A 51 16.46 -39.47 -11.73
N THR A 52 16.16 -38.36 -12.41
CA THR A 52 17.21 -37.40 -12.80
C THR A 52 17.86 -36.73 -11.58
N PHE A 53 17.06 -36.35 -10.59
CA PHE A 53 17.59 -35.79 -9.34
C PHE A 53 18.39 -36.82 -8.54
N GLU A 54 18.01 -38.10 -8.55
CA GLU A 54 18.72 -39.17 -7.87
C GLU A 54 20.14 -39.35 -8.40
N LYS A 55 20.34 -39.26 -9.72
CA LYS A 55 21.67 -39.29 -10.34
C LYS A 55 22.58 -38.15 -9.89
N GLU A 56 22.02 -37.00 -9.65
CA GLU A 56 22.74 -35.80 -9.28
C GLU A 56 23.06 -35.75 -7.77
N TYR A 57 22.07 -36.12 -6.91
CA TYR A 57 22.15 -35.88 -5.45
C TYR A 57 22.34 -37.15 -4.59
N LYS A 58 22.29 -38.35 -5.14
CA LYS A 58 22.44 -39.62 -4.42
C LYS A 58 21.60 -39.69 -3.15
N PHE A 59 20.27 -39.77 -3.28
CA PHE A 59 19.33 -39.91 -2.17
C PHE A 59 18.66 -41.30 -2.19
N GLU A 60 17.96 -41.63 -1.11
CA GLU A 60 17.12 -42.83 -1.00
C GLU A 60 15.64 -42.44 -1.23
N LEU A 61 14.98 -43.13 -2.16
CA LEU A 61 13.53 -42.99 -2.40
C LEU A 61 12.80 -44.18 -1.74
N ASN A 62 12.05 -43.90 -0.67
CA ASN A 62 11.34 -44.94 0.07
C ASN A 62 10.04 -44.43 0.69
N ASP A 63 9.32 -45.31 1.38
CA ASP A 63 8.17 -44.93 2.19
C ASP A 63 8.60 -44.53 3.59
N PHE A 64 8.25 -43.32 4.01
CA PHE A 64 8.56 -42.79 5.32
C PHE A 64 7.29 -42.33 6.06
N LYS A 65 7.35 -42.29 7.38
CA LYS A 65 6.31 -41.67 8.20
C LYS A 65 6.56 -40.17 8.29
N TYR A 66 5.51 -39.40 8.04
CA TYR A 66 5.53 -37.94 8.16
C TYR A 66 4.37 -37.46 9.02
N ASP A 67 4.62 -36.48 9.86
CA ASP A 67 3.59 -35.78 10.59
C ASP A 67 2.81 -34.85 9.65
N PRO A 68 1.50 -34.73 9.77
CA PRO A 68 0.74 -33.74 9.03
C PRO A 68 1.34 -32.35 9.27
N ALA A 69 1.54 -31.60 8.20
CA ALA A 69 1.88 -30.19 8.31
C ALA A 69 0.65 -29.46 8.84
N GLN A 70 0.88 -28.55 9.78
CA GLN A 70 -0.18 -27.64 10.15
C GLN A 70 -0.54 -26.82 8.91
N TYR A 71 -1.72 -27.00 8.36
CA TYR A 71 -2.20 -26.24 7.20
C TYR A 71 -2.15 -24.76 7.55
N ARG A 72 -1.29 -24.02 6.84
CA ARG A 72 -1.23 -22.56 6.94
C ARG A 72 -1.72 -22.00 5.62
N PRO A 73 -2.90 -21.42 5.58
CA PRO A 73 -3.40 -20.79 4.37
C PRO A 73 -2.41 -19.71 3.92
N THR A 74 -2.13 -19.66 2.64
CA THR A 74 -1.25 -18.69 1.99
C THR A 74 -2.04 -17.51 1.42
N SER A 75 -3.35 -17.71 1.26
CA SER A 75 -4.30 -16.73 0.75
C SER A 75 -5.67 -16.95 1.41
N PHE A 76 -6.51 -15.92 1.42
CA PHE A 76 -7.89 -16.08 1.84
C PHE A 76 -8.70 -16.97 0.88
N MET A 77 -8.25 -17.15 -0.35
CA MET A 77 -8.86 -18.07 -1.32
C MET A 77 -8.80 -19.53 -0.88
N ASP A 78 -7.82 -19.90 -0.06
CA ASP A 78 -7.69 -21.24 0.51
C ASP A 78 -8.88 -21.62 1.40
N PHE A 79 -9.68 -20.65 1.85
CA PHE A 79 -10.91 -20.86 2.59
C PHE A 79 -12.18 -20.90 1.71
N LEU A 80 -12.02 -20.83 0.38
CA LEU A 80 -13.12 -20.77 -0.56
C LEU A 80 -13.26 -22.05 -1.40
N THR A 81 -12.29 -22.95 -1.39
CA THR A 81 -12.19 -24.14 -2.26
C THR A 81 -13.40 -25.06 -2.19
N ASP A 82 -14.08 -25.13 -1.03
CA ASP A 82 -15.27 -25.95 -0.84
C ASP A 82 -16.58 -25.14 -0.94
N LYS A 83 -16.50 -23.84 -1.28
CA LYS A 83 -17.64 -22.91 -1.26
C LYS A 83 -17.93 -22.24 -2.58
N ILE A 84 -16.93 -22.16 -3.46
CA ILE A 84 -16.99 -21.50 -4.76
C ILE A 84 -16.23 -22.37 -5.76
N ASP A 85 -16.74 -22.47 -6.99
CA ASP A 85 -16.09 -23.22 -8.06
C ASP A 85 -14.69 -22.67 -8.35
N GLN A 86 -13.75 -23.57 -8.71
CA GLN A 86 -12.32 -23.25 -8.83
C GLN A 86 -12.04 -22.18 -9.89
N ASP A 87 -12.72 -22.22 -11.02
CA ASP A 87 -12.65 -21.23 -12.09
C ASP A 87 -13.05 -19.83 -11.61
N LYS A 88 -14.10 -19.72 -10.80
CA LYS A 88 -14.52 -18.45 -10.18
C LYS A 88 -13.54 -17.93 -9.10
N ILE A 89 -12.85 -18.85 -8.40
CA ILE A 89 -11.82 -18.46 -7.43
C ILE A 89 -10.64 -17.75 -8.13
N GLU A 90 -10.28 -18.17 -9.34
CA GLU A 90 -9.19 -17.59 -10.11
C GLU A 90 -9.46 -16.14 -10.52
N ASP A 91 -10.73 -15.77 -10.69
CA ASP A 91 -11.16 -14.39 -11.00
C ASP A 91 -11.14 -13.45 -9.79
N ILE A 92 -11.00 -13.99 -8.59
CA ILE A 92 -10.92 -13.16 -7.37
C ILE A 92 -9.61 -12.36 -7.36
N ARG A 93 -9.71 -11.04 -7.18
CA ARG A 93 -8.52 -10.18 -7.03
C ARG A 93 -7.75 -10.52 -5.76
N LYS A 94 -6.49 -10.91 -5.91
CA LYS A 94 -5.59 -11.27 -4.79
C LYS A 94 -5.20 -10.07 -3.93
N SER A 95 -5.25 -8.85 -4.48
CA SER A 95 -4.83 -7.64 -3.79
C SER A 95 -5.98 -6.99 -3.03
N PHE A 96 -5.72 -6.61 -1.78
CA PHE A 96 -6.63 -5.86 -0.92
C PHE A 96 -5.85 -4.81 -0.13
N ASP A 97 -6.56 -3.82 0.40
CA ASP A 97 -5.97 -2.83 1.28
C ASP A 97 -6.29 -3.18 2.75
N ILE A 98 -5.29 -3.04 3.62
CA ILE A 98 -5.49 -3.12 5.08
C ILE A 98 -5.26 -1.73 5.67
N ILE A 99 -6.28 -1.18 6.29
CA ILE A 99 -6.22 0.10 6.98
C ILE A 99 -6.57 -0.14 8.46
N GLY A 100 -5.55 -0.17 9.32
CA GLY A 100 -5.72 -0.57 10.71
C GLY A 100 -6.32 -1.96 10.83
N GLU A 101 -7.51 -2.06 11.44
CA GLU A 101 -8.24 -3.31 11.63
C GLU A 101 -9.31 -3.58 10.55
N ILE A 102 -9.28 -2.82 9.45
CA ILE A 102 -10.24 -2.93 8.36
C ILE A 102 -9.54 -3.48 7.10
N VAL A 103 -10.15 -4.48 6.49
CA VAL A 103 -9.80 -5.01 5.18
C VAL A 103 -10.76 -4.46 4.13
N ILE A 104 -10.24 -3.96 3.02
CA ILE A 104 -11.05 -3.43 1.92
C ILE A 104 -10.74 -4.25 0.67
N LEU A 105 -11.72 -5.01 0.22
CA LEU A 105 -11.68 -5.85 -0.97
C LEU A 105 -12.21 -5.09 -2.19
N GLU A 106 -11.82 -5.57 -3.37
CA GLU A 106 -12.43 -5.21 -4.65
C GLU A 106 -12.95 -6.50 -5.28
N ILE A 107 -14.27 -6.65 -5.35
CA ILE A 107 -14.95 -7.86 -5.82
C ILE A 107 -15.54 -7.52 -7.19
N PRO A 108 -15.16 -8.25 -8.27
CA PRO A 108 -15.75 -8.13 -9.60
C PRO A 108 -17.27 -8.33 -9.60
N GLU A 109 -17.94 -7.78 -10.61
CA GLU A 109 -19.40 -7.83 -10.68
C GLU A 109 -19.92 -9.27 -10.79
N GLU A 110 -19.20 -10.11 -11.49
CA GLU A 110 -19.48 -11.54 -11.72
C GLU A 110 -19.43 -12.38 -10.43
N LEU A 111 -18.80 -11.83 -9.38
CA LEU A 111 -18.62 -12.50 -8.07
C LEU A 111 -19.44 -11.87 -6.94
N GLN A 112 -20.37 -10.96 -7.25
CA GLN A 112 -21.16 -10.25 -6.23
C GLN A 112 -22.06 -11.19 -5.41
N GLU A 113 -22.53 -12.29 -5.99
CA GLU A 113 -23.31 -13.31 -5.26
C GLU A 113 -22.50 -13.99 -4.13
N TYR A 114 -21.16 -14.09 -4.30
CA TYR A 114 -20.24 -14.70 -3.34
C TYR A 114 -19.62 -13.71 -2.34
N LYS A 115 -19.93 -12.41 -2.44
CA LYS A 115 -19.24 -11.36 -1.66
C LYS A 115 -19.19 -11.61 -0.14
N LYS A 116 -20.25 -12.15 0.45
CA LYS A 116 -20.27 -12.47 1.89
C LYS A 116 -19.30 -13.60 2.24
N VAL A 117 -19.32 -14.68 1.45
CA VAL A 117 -18.41 -15.83 1.65
C VAL A 117 -16.95 -15.42 1.45
N ILE A 118 -16.68 -14.56 0.46
CA ILE A 118 -15.36 -13.98 0.21
C ILE A 118 -14.94 -13.09 1.40
N GLY A 119 -15.86 -12.28 1.92
CA GLY A 119 -15.62 -11.44 3.10
C GLY A 119 -15.27 -12.24 4.34
N GLU A 120 -16.02 -13.32 4.62
CA GLU A 120 -15.73 -14.23 5.75
C GLU A 120 -14.37 -14.92 5.60
N ALA A 121 -14.02 -15.36 4.39
CA ALA A 121 -12.72 -15.96 4.11
C ALA A 121 -11.58 -14.96 4.34
N ALA A 122 -11.74 -13.72 3.89
CA ALA A 122 -10.77 -12.65 4.11
C ALA A 122 -10.64 -12.29 5.59
N LEU A 123 -11.75 -12.25 6.34
CA LEU A 123 -11.77 -12.03 7.78
C LEU A 123 -10.96 -13.11 8.51
N LYS A 124 -11.24 -14.38 8.18
CA LYS A 124 -10.57 -15.54 8.77
C LYS A 124 -9.06 -15.56 8.47
N PHE A 125 -8.68 -15.20 7.24
CA PHE A 125 -7.28 -15.16 6.81
C PHE A 125 -6.50 -14.02 7.47
N THR A 126 -7.03 -12.80 7.40
CA THR A 126 -6.34 -11.59 7.85
C THR A 126 -6.39 -11.42 9.37
N LYS A 127 -7.35 -12.07 10.05
CA LYS A 127 -7.62 -11.93 11.49
C LYS A 127 -7.84 -10.46 11.89
N ARG A 128 -8.37 -9.66 10.97
CA ARG A 128 -8.74 -8.27 11.22
C ARG A 128 -10.16 -8.21 11.80
N ARG A 129 -10.55 -7.03 12.26
CA ARG A 129 -11.84 -6.80 12.91
C ARG A 129 -13.00 -6.79 11.91
N SER A 130 -12.80 -6.20 10.74
CA SER A 130 -13.84 -5.91 9.77
C SER A 130 -13.40 -6.10 8.34
N VAL A 131 -14.30 -6.54 7.47
CA VAL A 131 -14.09 -6.65 6.03
C VAL A 131 -15.19 -5.90 5.30
N TYR A 132 -14.79 -5.04 4.38
CA TYR A 132 -15.67 -4.28 3.48
C TYR A 132 -15.26 -4.50 2.03
N CYS A 133 -16.19 -4.30 1.09
CA CYS A 133 -15.85 -4.17 -0.32
C CYS A 133 -16.12 -2.74 -0.83
N LYS A 134 -15.38 -2.38 -1.88
CA LYS A 134 -15.60 -1.14 -2.61
C LYS A 134 -16.91 -1.24 -3.41
N LYS A 135 -17.88 -0.38 -3.12
CA LYS A 135 -19.12 -0.25 -3.88
C LYS A 135 -19.03 0.82 -4.96
N SER A 136 -18.11 1.77 -4.81
CA SER A 136 -17.85 2.80 -5.80
C SER A 136 -16.36 3.07 -5.96
N LYS A 137 -15.99 3.64 -7.11
CA LYS A 137 -14.71 4.34 -7.25
C LYS A 137 -14.69 5.56 -6.31
N ILE A 138 -13.50 6.13 -6.09
CA ILE A 138 -13.37 7.40 -5.36
C ILE A 138 -14.10 8.48 -6.16
N GLN A 139 -15.01 9.24 -5.50
CA GLN A 139 -15.90 10.20 -6.16
C GLN A 139 -15.90 11.55 -5.44
N GLY A 140 -16.25 12.58 -6.21
CA GLY A 140 -16.47 13.95 -5.73
C GLY A 140 -15.20 14.64 -5.22
N VAL A 141 -15.36 15.91 -4.89
CA VAL A 141 -14.28 16.80 -4.42
C VAL A 141 -13.65 16.29 -3.12
N ARG A 142 -14.44 15.68 -2.24
CA ARG A 142 -13.98 15.10 -0.96
C ARG A 142 -13.26 13.75 -1.11
N ARG A 143 -13.23 13.18 -2.32
CA ARG A 143 -12.57 11.91 -2.65
C ARG A 143 -12.97 10.73 -1.74
N THR A 144 -14.24 10.66 -1.41
CA THR A 144 -14.81 9.58 -0.60
C THR A 144 -15.20 8.38 -1.47
N ARG A 145 -15.37 7.21 -0.87
CA ARG A 145 -15.87 6.01 -1.52
C ARG A 145 -16.94 5.35 -0.68
N GLN A 146 -17.90 4.73 -1.33
CA GLN A 146 -18.86 3.88 -0.64
C GLN A 146 -18.22 2.53 -0.35
N LEU A 147 -18.37 2.08 0.89
CA LEU A 147 -17.93 0.76 1.36
C LEU A 147 -19.15 -0.03 1.80
N GLU A 148 -19.24 -1.28 1.37
CA GLU A 148 -20.27 -2.22 1.77
C GLU A 148 -19.69 -3.21 2.78
N TYR A 149 -20.36 -3.36 3.91
CA TYR A 149 -19.99 -4.33 4.93
C TYR A 149 -20.17 -5.78 4.45
N LEU A 150 -19.17 -6.62 4.72
CA LEU A 150 -19.18 -8.03 4.34
C LEU A 150 -19.11 -8.97 5.54
N ALA A 151 -18.20 -8.72 6.48
CA ALA A 151 -17.97 -9.62 7.61
C ALA A 151 -17.25 -8.92 8.79
N GLY A 152 -17.42 -9.48 9.99
CA GLY A 152 -16.78 -9.01 11.21
C GLY A 152 -17.63 -8.01 11.98
N GLU A 153 -17.02 -6.99 12.55
CA GLU A 153 -17.70 -5.88 13.23
C GLU A 153 -18.02 -4.77 12.23
N ASP A 154 -19.26 -4.28 12.18
CA ASP A 154 -19.63 -3.16 11.30
C ASP A 154 -19.21 -1.83 11.92
N ASN A 155 -17.92 -1.53 11.87
CA ASN A 155 -17.33 -0.30 12.38
C ASN A 155 -16.18 0.14 11.47
N LEU A 156 -16.39 1.27 10.77
CA LEU A 156 -15.44 1.85 9.82
C LEU A 156 -14.39 2.77 10.47
N GLU A 157 -14.51 3.08 11.76
CA GLU A 157 -13.47 3.86 12.43
C GLU A 157 -12.32 2.95 12.86
N THR A 158 -11.09 3.34 12.52
CA THR A 158 -9.91 2.55 12.82
C THR A 158 -8.68 3.41 13.09
N ILE A 159 -7.65 2.80 13.68
CA ILE A 159 -6.32 3.40 13.83
C ILE A 159 -5.33 2.59 13.00
N HIS A 160 -4.79 3.22 11.97
CA HIS A 160 -3.71 2.67 11.14
C HIS A 160 -2.35 3.02 11.74
N LYS A 161 -1.45 2.04 11.82
CA LYS A 161 -0.08 2.25 12.28
C LYS A 161 0.84 2.30 11.08
N GLU A 162 1.65 3.37 10.98
CA GLU A 162 2.63 3.57 9.92
C GLU A 162 3.87 4.25 10.47
N HIS A 163 5.06 3.70 10.28
CA HIS A 163 6.34 4.27 10.72
C HIS A 163 6.34 4.80 12.16
N SER A 164 5.82 4.02 13.10
CA SER A 164 5.64 4.36 14.52
C SER A 164 4.54 5.39 14.82
N LEU A 165 3.88 5.94 13.81
CA LEU A 165 2.75 6.85 13.94
C LEU A 165 1.41 6.10 13.97
N ARG A 166 0.41 6.79 14.50
CA ARG A 166 -0.98 6.32 14.56
C ARG A 166 -1.89 7.30 13.84
N PHE A 167 -2.60 6.81 12.84
CA PHE A 167 -3.57 7.60 12.08
C PHE A 167 -4.97 7.05 12.31
N LYS A 168 -5.78 7.80 13.04
CA LYS A 168 -7.21 7.53 13.20
C LYS A 168 -7.93 8.03 11.96
N LEU A 169 -8.85 7.23 11.42
CA LEU A 169 -9.65 7.58 10.25
C LEU A 169 -10.86 6.67 10.09
N ASN A 170 -11.79 7.12 9.28
CA ASN A 170 -12.86 6.32 8.68
C ASN A 170 -12.66 6.31 7.15
N PRO A 171 -12.31 5.18 6.51
CA PRO A 171 -12.00 5.13 5.08
C PRO A 171 -13.20 5.38 4.14
N SER A 172 -14.43 5.49 4.67
CA SER A 172 -15.59 5.89 3.88
C SER A 172 -15.79 7.39 3.82
N THR A 173 -15.29 8.15 4.81
CA THR A 173 -15.49 9.61 4.91
C THR A 173 -14.25 10.40 4.56
N VAL A 174 -13.06 9.78 4.56
CA VAL A 174 -11.80 10.44 4.21
C VAL A 174 -10.95 9.58 3.29
N TYR A 175 -10.15 10.24 2.46
CA TYR A 175 -9.16 9.53 1.65
C TYR A 175 -7.92 9.19 2.46
N TYR A 176 -7.49 7.95 2.37
CA TYR A 176 -6.19 7.47 2.83
C TYR A 176 -5.72 6.30 1.99
N SER A 177 -4.42 6.21 1.72
CA SER A 177 -3.81 5.08 1.02
C SER A 177 -2.57 4.59 1.76
N PRO A 178 -2.57 3.37 2.30
CA PRO A 178 -1.39 2.78 2.93
C PRO A 178 -0.26 2.53 1.93
N ARG A 179 -0.59 2.42 0.63
CA ARG A 179 0.38 2.23 -0.46
C ARG A 179 1.30 3.43 -0.69
N LEU A 180 1.02 4.58 -0.07
CA LEU A 180 1.84 5.79 -0.13
C LEU A 180 2.80 5.93 1.07
N ALA A 181 2.92 4.92 1.92
CA ALA A 181 3.78 4.97 3.11
C ALA A 181 5.25 5.27 2.77
N THR A 182 5.80 4.58 1.76
CA THR A 182 7.18 4.81 1.29
C THR A 182 7.36 6.24 0.76
N GLU A 183 6.37 6.74 0.04
CA GLU A 183 6.41 8.09 -0.51
C GLU A 183 6.35 9.17 0.59
N ARG A 184 5.51 8.97 1.60
CA ARG A 184 5.49 9.85 2.79
C ARG A 184 6.83 9.88 3.50
N LEU A 185 7.44 8.71 3.74
CA LEU A 185 8.75 8.63 4.36
C LEU A 185 9.84 9.31 3.53
N ARG A 186 9.76 9.22 2.20
CA ARG A 186 10.68 9.89 1.29
C ARG A 186 10.61 11.41 1.46
N ILE A 187 9.39 11.99 1.50
CA ILE A 187 9.22 13.43 1.74
C ILE A 187 9.73 13.82 3.12
N VAL A 188 9.42 13.05 4.17
CA VAL A 188 9.94 13.28 5.53
C VAL A 188 11.46 13.41 5.55
N ASN A 189 12.17 12.56 4.78
CA ASN A 189 13.64 12.57 4.73
C ASN A 189 14.21 13.76 3.97
N GLN A 190 13.45 14.41 3.09
CA GLN A 190 13.87 15.61 2.36
C GLN A 190 13.71 16.90 3.16
N VAL A 191 12.75 16.95 4.08
CA VAL A 191 12.40 18.15 4.84
C VAL A 191 13.50 18.50 5.83
N LYS A 192 13.80 19.81 5.94
CA LYS A 192 14.73 20.35 6.91
C LYS A 192 13.99 21.01 8.08
N ASP A 193 14.66 21.15 9.21
CA ASP A 193 14.11 21.92 10.34
C ASP A 193 13.87 23.38 9.95
N ASN A 194 12.84 23.96 10.54
CA ASN A 194 12.37 25.33 10.35
C ASN A 194 11.77 25.64 8.96
N GLU A 195 11.48 24.62 8.13
CA GLU A 195 10.67 24.83 6.94
C GLU A 195 9.23 25.20 7.31
N VAL A 196 8.66 26.18 6.58
CA VAL A 196 7.23 26.44 6.50
C VAL A 196 6.68 25.57 5.37
N ILE A 197 5.75 24.68 5.70
CA ILE A 197 5.18 23.69 4.77
C ILE A 197 3.70 23.96 4.59
N ILE A 198 3.19 23.89 3.37
CA ILE A 198 1.75 23.92 3.10
C ILE A 198 1.39 22.65 2.32
N ASP A 199 0.52 21.83 2.90
CA ASP A 199 -0.10 20.70 2.20
C ASP A 199 -1.48 21.13 1.72
N PHE A 200 -1.64 21.24 0.40
CA PHE A 200 -2.84 21.76 -0.24
C PHE A 200 -4.04 20.81 -0.16
N PHE A 201 -3.77 19.51 -0.03
CA PHE A 201 -4.79 18.44 -0.06
C PHE A 201 -4.47 17.37 0.98
N ALA A 202 -4.38 17.81 2.21
CA ALA A 202 -3.68 17.09 3.26
C ALA A 202 -4.43 15.87 3.81
N GLY A 203 -5.75 15.74 3.54
CA GLY A 203 -6.55 14.65 4.07
C GLY A 203 -6.46 14.56 5.59
N ILE A 204 -6.12 13.39 6.12
CA ILE A 204 -5.98 13.15 7.56
C ILE A 204 -4.63 13.63 8.14
N GLY A 205 -3.87 14.43 7.40
CA GLY A 205 -2.56 14.93 7.82
C GLY A 205 -1.43 13.94 7.68
N SER A 206 -1.54 12.95 6.80
CA SER A 206 -0.57 11.86 6.74
C SER A 206 0.85 12.31 6.35
N PHE A 207 1.02 13.35 5.53
CA PHE A 207 2.34 13.95 5.27
C PHE A 207 2.77 14.88 6.41
N THR A 208 1.95 15.86 6.75
CA THR A 208 2.29 16.91 7.72
C THR A 208 2.56 16.38 9.12
N VAL A 209 1.74 15.44 9.62
CA VAL A 209 1.96 14.78 10.92
C VAL A 209 3.23 13.93 10.89
N SER A 210 3.50 13.23 9.77
CA SER A 210 4.73 12.43 9.64
C SER A 210 5.98 13.29 9.64
N ILE A 211 5.95 14.44 8.98
CA ILE A 211 7.05 15.39 8.96
C ILE A 211 7.24 16.00 10.35
N ALA A 212 6.17 16.53 10.95
CA ALA A 212 6.22 17.21 12.25
C ALA A 212 6.58 16.27 13.40
N HIS A 213 6.44 14.96 13.22
CA HIS A 213 6.90 13.98 14.22
C HIS A 213 8.41 14.00 14.42
N VAL A 214 9.19 14.26 13.38
CA VAL A 214 10.67 14.17 13.39
C VAL A 214 11.38 15.48 13.05
N LYS A 215 10.67 16.50 12.58
CA LYS A 215 11.20 17.78 12.15
C LYS A 215 10.53 18.95 12.86
N LYS A 216 11.31 19.95 13.24
CA LYS A 216 10.81 21.23 13.78
C LYS A 216 10.33 22.08 12.61
N VAL A 217 9.10 21.87 12.17
CA VAL A 217 8.47 22.59 11.07
C VAL A 217 7.21 23.28 11.52
N LYS A 218 6.74 24.26 10.72
CA LYS A 218 5.40 24.79 10.79
C LYS A 218 4.64 24.33 9.55
N ALA A 219 3.67 23.43 9.73
CA ALA A 219 2.99 22.78 8.64
C ALA A 219 1.50 23.13 8.62
N TYR A 220 1.06 23.85 7.59
CA TYR A 220 -0.34 24.12 7.32
C TYR A 220 -0.96 22.95 6.57
N ASN A 221 -2.03 22.41 7.11
CA ASN A 221 -2.73 21.23 6.63
C ASN A 221 -4.11 21.65 6.09
N ILE A 222 -4.24 21.91 4.79
CA ILE A 222 -5.48 22.39 4.19
C ILE A 222 -6.25 21.20 3.61
N ASP A 223 -7.55 21.13 3.91
CA ASP A 223 -8.47 20.21 3.26
C ASP A 223 -9.89 20.78 3.24
N ILE A 224 -10.62 20.53 2.16
CA ILE A 224 -12.02 20.96 2.00
C ILE A 224 -12.99 20.05 2.77
N ASN A 225 -12.55 18.86 3.17
CA ASN A 225 -13.36 17.86 3.87
C ASN A 225 -13.33 18.10 5.38
N PRO A 226 -14.44 18.48 6.03
CA PRO A 226 -14.47 18.72 7.48
C PRO A 226 -14.14 17.46 8.30
N GLU A 227 -14.48 16.26 7.81
CA GLU A 227 -14.12 15.01 8.49
C GLU A 227 -12.59 14.78 8.45
N ALA A 228 -11.92 15.16 7.35
CA ALA A 228 -10.47 15.09 7.28
C ALA A 228 -9.83 15.99 8.34
N ILE A 229 -10.28 17.24 8.46
CA ILE A 229 -9.77 18.20 9.47
C ILE A 229 -10.04 17.73 10.90
N LYS A 230 -11.19 17.09 11.16
CA LYS A 230 -11.46 16.45 12.45
C LYS A 230 -10.40 15.38 12.76
N TYR A 231 -10.12 14.48 11.81
CA TYR A 231 -9.11 13.44 12.01
C TYR A 231 -7.68 14.01 12.13
N VAL A 232 -7.33 15.06 11.41
CA VAL A 232 -6.02 15.74 11.61
C VAL A 232 -5.85 16.16 13.07
N LYS A 233 -6.87 16.82 13.66
CA LYS A 233 -6.83 17.29 15.05
C LYS A 233 -6.67 16.11 16.06
N GLU A 234 -7.31 14.98 15.77
CA GLU A 234 -7.16 13.76 16.56
C GLU A 234 -5.76 13.14 16.36
N ASN A 235 -5.26 13.10 15.13
CA ASN A 235 -3.97 12.52 14.79
C ASN A 235 -2.80 13.31 15.37
N ILE A 236 -2.90 14.63 15.45
CA ILE A 236 -1.95 15.48 16.19
C ILE A 236 -1.87 15.03 17.65
N LYS A 237 -3.01 14.79 18.31
CA LYS A 237 -3.07 14.39 19.73
C LYS A 237 -2.58 12.95 19.95
N LEU A 238 -2.75 12.07 18.98
CA LEU A 238 -2.34 10.66 19.06
C LEU A 238 -0.83 10.47 18.91
N ASN A 239 -0.13 11.47 18.41
CA ASN A 239 1.29 11.38 18.09
C ASN A 239 2.11 12.45 18.85
N LYS A 240 3.36 12.12 19.16
CA LYS A 240 4.30 13.09 19.71
C LYS A 240 4.93 13.85 18.54
N LEU A 241 4.69 15.14 18.45
CA LEU A 241 5.24 16.00 17.42
C LEU A 241 6.32 16.92 18.00
N VAL A 242 7.38 17.15 17.23
CA VAL A 242 8.42 18.14 17.53
C VAL A 242 8.21 19.44 16.75
N GLY A 243 7.48 19.35 15.64
CA GLY A 243 6.99 20.48 14.84
C GLY A 243 5.51 20.78 15.13
N GLU A 244 5.00 21.80 14.48
CA GLU A 244 3.62 22.27 14.58
C GLU A 244 2.82 21.89 13.33
N VAL A 245 1.60 21.38 13.51
CA VAL A 245 0.65 21.13 12.42
C VAL A 245 -0.61 21.95 12.66
N ILE A 246 -0.98 22.80 11.71
CA ILE A 246 -2.10 23.75 11.78
C ILE A 246 -3.18 23.29 10.80
N PRO A 247 -4.26 22.63 11.26
CA PRO A 247 -5.34 22.18 10.39
C PRO A 247 -6.26 23.33 10.00
N LEU A 248 -6.50 23.49 8.70
CA LEU A 248 -7.30 24.55 8.11
C LEU A 248 -8.40 23.93 7.21
N LEU A 249 -9.65 24.19 7.54
CA LEU A 249 -10.80 23.77 6.73
C LEU A 249 -11.07 24.82 5.65
N GLY A 250 -11.12 24.39 4.40
CA GLY A 250 -11.54 25.25 3.30
C GLY A 250 -10.97 24.85 1.95
N ASP A 251 -11.42 25.53 0.91
CA ASP A 251 -10.78 25.46 -0.40
C ASP A 251 -9.40 26.14 -0.32
N VAL A 252 -8.40 25.51 -0.86
CA VAL A 252 -7.03 26.04 -0.83
C VAL A 252 -6.92 27.41 -1.50
N ARG A 253 -7.75 27.69 -2.52
CA ARG A 253 -7.79 28.98 -3.23
C ARG A 253 -8.19 30.14 -2.32
N ASP A 254 -9.04 29.87 -1.33
CA ASP A 254 -9.52 30.87 -0.39
C ASP A 254 -8.58 31.00 0.84
N VAL A 255 -8.07 29.86 1.30
CA VAL A 255 -7.33 29.76 2.54
C VAL A 255 -5.88 30.20 2.40
N VAL A 256 -5.20 29.77 1.33
CA VAL A 256 -3.75 29.90 1.19
C VAL A 256 -3.25 31.35 1.13
N ASN A 257 -4.08 32.26 0.58
CA ASN A 257 -3.69 33.66 0.43
C ASN A 257 -3.42 34.39 1.78
N ASN A 258 -4.04 33.91 2.86
CA ASN A 258 -3.89 34.45 4.20
C ASN A 258 -2.70 33.86 4.97
N LEU A 259 -1.96 32.93 4.34
CA LEU A 259 -0.80 32.29 4.97
C LEU A 259 0.49 32.98 4.55
N GLU A 260 1.54 32.76 5.29
CA GLU A 260 2.91 33.11 4.89
C GLU A 260 3.37 32.28 3.68
N ASP A 261 4.38 32.76 2.97
CA ASP A 261 4.99 32.00 1.87
C ASP A 261 5.75 30.79 2.40
N ALA A 262 5.65 29.69 1.64
CA ALA A 262 6.16 28.39 2.04
C ALA A 262 7.57 28.11 1.50
N ASP A 263 8.36 27.41 2.31
CA ASP A 263 9.60 26.78 1.86
C ASP A 263 9.31 25.51 1.05
N ARG A 264 8.16 24.87 1.35
CA ARG A 264 7.72 23.65 0.67
C ARG A 264 6.20 23.62 0.51
N ILE A 265 5.74 23.19 -0.67
CA ILE A 265 4.32 22.90 -0.92
C ILE A 265 4.18 21.45 -1.36
N ILE A 266 3.21 20.74 -0.76
CA ILE A 266 2.85 19.36 -1.11
C ILE A 266 1.49 19.37 -1.80
N MET A 267 1.41 18.76 -2.99
CA MET A 267 0.18 18.70 -3.79
C MET A 267 -0.15 17.26 -4.19
N ASN A 268 -0.65 16.46 -3.25
CA ASN A 268 -0.97 15.05 -3.52
C ASN A 268 -2.46 14.83 -3.87
N LEU A 269 -2.91 15.42 -4.98
CA LEU A 269 -4.25 15.26 -5.55
C LEU A 269 -4.17 14.94 -7.06
N PRO A 270 -3.61 13.79 -7.48
CA PRO A 270 -3.11 13.56 -8.83
C PRO A 270 -4.15 13.66 -9.96
N GLY A 271 -5.45 13.68 -9.65
CA GLY A 271 -6.52 13.81 -10.66
C GLY A 271 -6.83 15.23 -11.10
N THR A 272 -6.64 16.23 -10.23
CA THR A 272 -7.05 17.63 -10.47
C THR A 272 -6.03 18.65 -9.98
N SER A 273 -4.90 18.23 -9.44
CA SER A 273 -3.88 19.13 -8.85
C SER A 273 -3.29 20.13 -9.83
N ARG A 274 -3.32 19.84 -11.14
CA ARG A 274 -2.76 20.71 -12.18
C ARG A 274 -3.33 22.14 -12.14
N GLU A 275 -4.63 22.29 -11.93
CA GLU A 275 -5.30 23.61 -11.87
C GLU A 275 -4.81 24.50 -10.73
N PHE A 276 -4.19 23.90 -9.69
CA PHE A 276 -3.66 24.62 -8.53
C PHE A 276 -2.16 24.93 -8.64
N LEU A 277 -1.47 24.49 -9.71
CA LEU A 277 -0.05 24.75 -9.90
C LEU A 277 0.32 26.24 -9.88
N PRO A 278 -0.40 27.16 -10.60
CA PRO A 278 -0.07 28.57 -10.56
C PRO A 278 -0.16 29.16 -9.15
N LEU A 279 -1.15 28.72 -8.36
CA LEU A 279 -1.33 29.14 -6.97
C LEU A 279 -0.19 28.62 -6.08
N ALA A 280 0.21 27.37 -6.24
CA ALA A 280 1.34 26.81 -5.51
C ALA A 280 2.65 27.54 -5.82
N VAL A 281 2.90 27.79 -7.11
CA VAL A 281 4.09 28.54 -7.54
C VAL A 281 4.09 29.96 -6.96
N SER A 282 2.96 30.68 -6.97
CA SER A 282 2.88 32.02 -6.41
C SER A 282 3.18 32.04 -4.90
N LYS A 283 2.81 30.99 -4.18
CA LYS A 283 2.89 30.89 -2.71
C LYS A 283 4.19 30.29 -2.19
N LEU A 284 5.05 29.76 -3.08
CA LEU A 284 6.40 29.34 -2.70
C LEU A 284 7.32 30.55 -2.52
N LYS A 285 8.23 30.49 -1.55
CA LYS A 285 9.40 31.37 -1.50
C LYS A 285 10.32 31.13 -2.70
N SER A 286 11.13 32.12 -3.05
CA SER A 286 12.21 31.90 -4.05
C SER A 286 13.15 30.80 -3.58
N GLY A 287 13.40 29.79 -4.42
CA GLY A 287 14.17 28.59 -4.05
C GLY A 287 13.39 27.55 -3.26
N GLY A 288 12.08 27.72 -3.10
CA GLY A 288 11.20 26.75 -2.44
C GLY A 288 10.97 25.48 -3.24
N ILE A 289 10.53 24.43 -2.58
CA ILE A 289 10.34 23.10 -3.12
C ILE A 289 8.85 22.81 -3.33
N LEU A 290 8.50 22.36 -4.53
CA LEU A 290 7.17 21.81 -4.84
C LEU A 290 7.26 20.29 -4.97
N ASN A 291 6.51 19.56 -4.14
CA ASN A 291 6.28 18.13 -4.29
C ASN A 291 4.92 17.94 -4.96
N TYR A 292 4.93 17.72 -6.25
CA TYR A 292 3.73 17.66 -7.09
C TYR A 292 3.43 16.23 -7.55
N TYR A 293 2.15 15.88 -7.60
CA TYR A 293 1.68 14.56 -8.00
C TYR A 293 0.59 14.65 -9.05
N GLU A 294 0.75 13.87 -10.13
CA GLU A 294 -0.19 13.84 -11.25
C GLU A 294 -0.33 12.43 -11.84
N PHE A 295 -1.49 12.14 -12.44
CA PHE A 295 -1.67 10.98 -13.30
C PHE A 295 -1.32 11.34 -14.74
N ALA A 296 -0.31 10.68 -15.31
CA ALA A 296 0.16 10.93 -16.67
C ALA A 296 0.62 9.63 -17.34
N SER A 297 0.76 9.67 -18.68
CA SER A 297 1.33 8.58 -19.48
C SER A 297 2.86 8.59 -19.44
N ASP A 298 3.45 9.78 -19.35
CA ASP A 298 4.90 10.00 -19.42
C ASP A 298 5.37 11.13 -18.50
N GLU A 299 6.67 11.22 -18.29
CA GLU A 299 7.32 12.17 -17.39
C GLU A 299 7.35 13.58 -17.95
N ASP A 300 7.56 13.71 -19.26
CA ASP A 300 7.68 15.00 -19.92
C ASP A 300 6.37 15.80 -19.81
N CYS A 301 5.24 15.13 -19.88
CA CYS A 301 3.93 15.74 -19.67
C CYS A 301 3.86 16.44 -18.31
N VAL A 302 4.27 15.74 -17.24
CA VAL A 302 4.21 16.29 -15.85
C VAL A 302 5.18 17.46 -15.69
N ILE A 303 6.41 17.33 -16.21
CA ILE A 303 7.43 18.38 -16.16
C ILE A 303 6.96 19.63 -16.90
N ASN A 304 6.37 19.46 -18.09
CA ASN A 304 5.87 20.57 -18.89
C ASN A 304 4.75 21.33 -18.20
N HIS A 305 3.82 20.64 -17.51
CA HIS A 305 2.77 21.30 -16.74
C HIS A 305 3.34 22.20 -15.62
N VAL A 306 4.38 21.72 -14.92
CA VAL A 306 5.05 22.51 -13.89
C VAL A 306 5.78 23.72 -14.51
N LYS A 307 6.50 23.54 -15.63
CA LYS A 307 7.19 24.63 -16.33
C LYS A 307 6.24 25.68 -16.85
N GLU A 308 5.08 25.27 -17.43
CA GLU A 308 4.04 26.18 -17.89
C GLU A 308 3.49 27.06 -16.74
N ALA A 309 3.19 26.41 -15.59
CA ALA A 309 2.68 27.12 -14.42
C ALA A 309 3.73 28.04 -13.77
N SER A 310 5.01 27.78 -13.99
CA SER A 310 6.15 28.53 -13.45
C SER A 310 6.78 29.46 -14.49
N LYS A 311 6.04 29.85 -15.54
CA LYS A 311 6.58 30.68 -16.61
C LYS A 311 7.14 31.98 -16.05
N GLY A 312 8.41 32.28 -16.41
CA GLY A 312 9.14 33.46 -15.92
C GLY A 312 10.03 33.17 -14.69
N TYR A 313 9.99 31.98 -14.14
CA TYR A 313 10.84 31.54 -13.05
C TYR A 313 11.79 30.41 -13.49
N ASN A 314 12.90 30.23 -12.78
CA ASN A 314 13.77 29.09 -13.01
C ASN A 314 13.22 27.85 -12.30
N VAL A 315 13.05 26.75 -13.06
CA VAL A 315 12.53 25.47 -12.58
C VAL A 315 13.63 24.42 -12.67
N ASP A 316 14.09 23.96 -11.53
CA ASP A 316 15.07 22.90 -11.38
C ASP A 316 14.38 21.61 -10.94
N VAL A 317 14.33 20.61 -11.82
CA VAL A 317 13.72 19.30 -11.54
C VAL A 317 14.70 18.48 -10.72
N LEU A 318 14.37 18.27 -9.45
CA LEU A 318 15.23 17.55 -8.51
C LEU A 318 15.07 16.04 -8.61
N ASP A 319 13.83 15.57 -8.84
CA ASP A 319 13.50 14.15 -8.97
C ASP A 319 12.14 13.97 -9.66
N ILE A 320 12.01 12.91 -10.44
CA ILE A 320 10.73 12.45 -10.99
C ILE A 320 10.66 10.93 -10.94
N ARG A 321 9.48 10.38 -10.59
CA ARG A 321 9.32 8.95 -10.37
C ARG A 321 7.89 8.46 -10.53
N LYS A 322 7.76 7.19 -10.89
CA LYS A 322 6.49 6.45 -10.86
C LYS A 322 6.22 5.97 -9.44
N VAL A 323 5.23 6.56 -8.77
CA VAL A 323 4.82 6.20 -7.40
C VAL A 323 4.03 4.89 -7.38
N LYS A 324 3.07 4.76 -8.29
CA LYS A 324 2.28 3.53 -8.48
C LYS A 324 1.58 3.54 -9.85
N SER A 325 1.19 2.36 -10.34
CA SER A 325 0.31 2.26 -11.51
C SER A 325 -1.11 2.73 -11.14
N GLN A 326 -1.76 3.45 -12.04
CA GLN A 326 -3.17 3.85 -11.94
C GLN A 326 -4.05 2.99 -12.84
N SER A 327 -3.66 2.80 -14.10
CA SER A 327 -4.28 1.95 -15.10
C SER A 327 -3.23 1.59 -16.17
N PRO A 328 -3.53 0.69 -17.11
CA PRO A 328 -2.62 0.41 -18.21
C PRO A 328 -2.18 1.70 -18.92
N GLY A 329 -0.87 1.94 -19.00
CA GLY A 329 -0.27 3.13 -19.62
C GLY A 329 -0.36 4.43 -18.82
N VAL A 330 -1.03 4.47 -17.65
CA VAL A 330 -1.16 5.66 -16.81
C VAL A 330 -0.53 5.41 -15.44
N TRP A 331 0.37 6.28 -15.05
CA TRP A 331 1.08 6.22 -13.78
C TRP A 331 0.75 7.40 -12.88
N HIS A 332 0.81 7.18 -11.60
CA HIS A 332 0.89 8.23 -10.59
C HIS A 332 2.33 8.67 -10.51
N TYR A 333 2.65 9.80 -11.15
CA TYR A 333 3.96 10.42 -11.05
C TYR A 333 4.04 11.31 -9.82
N GLY A 334 5.21 11.33 -9.20
CA GLY A 334 5.62 12.34 -8.24
C GLY A 334 6.82 13.08 -8.80
N VAL A 335 6.76 14.40 -8.82
CA VAL A 335 7.87 15.26 -9.20
C VAL A 335 8.22 16.23 -8.10
N ASP A 336 9.49 16.39 -7.83
CA ASP A 336 10.04 17.35 -6.90
C ASP A 336 10.79 18.41 -7.70
N VAL A 337 10.37 19.66 -7.58
CA VAL A 337 11.02 20.78 -8.27
C VAL A 337 11.38 21.88 -7.31
N LYS A 338 12.49 22.55 -7.57
CA LYS A 338 12.88 23.81 -6.93
C LYS A 338 12.53 24.96 -7.86
N ILE A 339 11.83 25.97 -7.32
CA ILE A 339 11.40 27.13 -8.10
C ILE A 339 12.08 28.38 -7.55
N SER A 340 12.87 29.04 -8.41
CA SER A 340 13.58 30.28 -8.07
C SER A 340 12.96 31.45 -8.83
N LYS A 341 12.38 32.38 -8.08
CA LYS A 341 11.73 33.60 -8.58
C LYS A 341 12.72 34.70 -8.83
#